data_3fd9169f61fb66c2f227103d1e4cb90e
#
_entry.id   3fd9169f61fb66c2f227103d1e4cb90e
#
_cell.length_a   1.000
_cell.length_b   1.000
_cell.length_c   1.000
_cell.angle_alpha   90.00
_cell.angle_beta   90.00
_cell.angle_gamma   90.00
#
_symmetry.space_group_name_H-M   'P 1'
#
loop_
_entity.id
_entity.type
_entity.pdbx_description
1 polymer ?
#
loop_
_entity_poly.entity_id
_entity_poly.type
_entity_poly.pdbx_seq_one_letter_code
_entity_poly.pdbx_strand_id
1 'polypeptide(L)'
;MKNIFKLFVVLLVAGFSLNAQSQTTTKIGHIDFQELLSVMPGQDSINKALEGFIAGLEAQVQAMQSELESKYADYQGNQATMSEIIRQTKEKEIMDLQQRMEAFNQQAQYEVQNKQVELSEPLLKKATAAIEAVAKENGFTYIINGNEQILLYKSGIDILPLVKKKLGL
;
A
#
# COMPACT_ATOMS: atom_id res chain seq x y z
N MET A 1 67.65 -20.19 31.77
CA MET A 1 66.55 -19.24 32.10
C MET A 1 66.25 -18.24 30.98
N LYS A 2 67.24 -17.73 30.25
CA LYS A 2 66.99 -16.73 29.15
C LYS A 2 66.16 -17.26 27.97
N ASN A 3 66.24 -18.56 27.65
CA ASN A 3 65.57 -19.13 26.49
C ASN A 3 64.10 -19.48 26.77
N ILE A 4 63.76 -19.81 28.02
CA ILE A 4 62.37 -20.08 28.46
C ILE A 4 61.55 -18.79 28.43
N PHE A 5 62.14 -17.67 28.77
CA PHE A 5 61.49 -16.35 28.74
C PHE A 5 61.18 -15.92 27.28
N LYS A 6 62.07 -16.22 26.33
CA LYS A 6 61.84 -15.96 24.90
C LYS A 6 60.71 -16.78 24.31
N LEU A 7 60.60 -18.07 24.76
CA LEU A 7 59.52 -18.95 24.32
C LEU A 7 58.17 -18.48 24.88
N PHE A 8 58.14 -17.98 26.10
CA PHE A 8 56.90 -17.43 26.72
C PHE A 8 56.39 -16.16 26.04
N VAL A 9 57.32 -15.28 25.59
CA VAL A 9 56.97 -14.05 24.85
C VAL A 9 56.40 -14.38 23.47
N VAL A 10 56.94 -15.38 22.79
CA VAL A 10 56.45 -15.81 21.45
C VAL A 10 55.03 -16.41 21.59
N LEU A 11 54.77 -17.18 22.65
CA LEU A 11 53.44 -17.75 22.91
C LEU A 11 52.39 -16.70 23.25
N LEU A 12 52.78 -15.63 23.96
CA LEU A 12 51.93 -14.52 24.35
C LEU A 12 51.55 -13.67 23.09
N VAL A 13 52.45 -13.46 22.17
CA VAL A 13 52.18 -12.73 20.90
C VAL A 13 51.29 -13.55 19.96
N ALA A 14 51.45 -14.88 19.93
CA ALA A 14 50.60 -15.76 19.13
C ALA A 14 49.15 -15.86 19.65
N GLY A 15 48.96 -15.70 20.97
CA GLY A 15 47.62 -15.71 21.58
C GLY A 15 46.76 -14.45 21.30
N PHE A 16 47.38 -13.33 20.95
CA PHE A 16 46.69 -12.07 20.63
C PHE A 16 46.17 -11.97 19.18
N SER A 17 46.58 -12.87 18.30
CA SER A 17 46.27 -12.80 16.87
C SER A 17 44.94 -13.47 16.48
N LEU A 18 44.18 -14.04 17.43
CA LEU A 18 42.98 -14.83 17.13
C LEU A 18 41.64 -14.09 17.32
N ASN A 19 41.71 -12.81 17.70
CA ASN A 19 40.50 -11.98 17.68
C ASN A 19 40.39 -11.24 16.33
N ALA A 20 40.45 -11.93 15.21
CA ALA A 20 39.88 -11.45 13.96
C ALA A 20 38.37 -11.46 14.17
N GLN A 21 37.82 -10.41 14.75
CA GLN A 21 36.39 -10.15 14.71
C GLN A 21 35.99 -10.22 13.23
N SER A 22 35.29 -11.28 12.89
CA SER A 22 34.58 -11.38 11.62
C SER A 22 33.65 -10.16 11.59
N GLN A 23 34.11 -9.08 10.97
CA GLN A 23 33.23 -7.98 10.59
C GLN A 23 32.23 -8.60 9.63
N THR A 24 31.06 -8.94 10.12
CA THR A 24 29.94 -9.29 9.27
C THR A 24 29.68 -8.06 8.41
N THR A 25 30.23 -8.08 7.20
CA THR A 25 30.00 -7.01 6.23
C THR A 25 28.49 -6.96 5.98
N THR A 26 27.83 -5.93 6.49
CA THR A 26 26.40 -5.72 6.28
C THR A 26 26.14 -5.59 4.79
N LYS A 27 25.51 -6.58 4.22
CA LYS A 27 25.15 -6.60 2.80
C LYS A 27 23.82 -5.89 2.61
N ILE A 28 23.83 -4.75 1.92
CA ILE A 28 22.65 -3.94 1.65
C ILE A 28 22.31 -4.05 0.17
N GLY A 29 21.04 -4.33 -0.11
CA GLY A 29 20.46 -4.26 -1.46
C GLY A 29 19.38 -3.19 -1.54
N HIS A 30 18.96 -2.90 -2.75
CA HIS A 30 17.78 -2.05 -3.00
C HIS A 30 16.89 -2.66 -4.07
N ILE A 31 15.64 -2.22 -4.08
CA ILE A 31 14.64 -2.60 -5.08
C ILE A 31 13.68 -1.45 -5.31
N ASP A 32 13.34 -1.15 -6.55
CA ASP A 32 12.18 -0.30 -6.81
C ASP A 32 10.91 -1.14 -6.64
N PHE A 33 10.22 -0.90 -5.52
CA PHE A 33 9.03 -1.65 -5.16
C PHE A 33 7.85 -1.33 -6.08
N GLN A 34 7.76 -0.09 -6.57
CA GLN A 34 6.70 0.31 -7.51
C GLN A 34 6.89 -0.37 -8.87
N GLU A 35 8.15 -0.40 -9.36
CA GLU A 35 8.48 -1.11 -10.59
C GLU A 35 8.16 -2.60 -10.46
N LEU A 36 8.48 -3.22 -9.32
CA LEU A 36 8.12 -4.61 -9.08
C LEU A 36 6.60 -4.83 -9.19
N LEU A 37 5.81 -4.03 -8.46
CA LEU A 37 4.35 -4.17 -8.45
C LEU A 37 3.74 -3.97 -9.83
N SER A 38 4.27 -3.03 -10.64
CA SER A 38 3.75 -2.74 -11.98
C SER A 38 3.85 -3.90 -12.96
N VAL A 39 4.84 -4.80 -12.76
CA VAL A 39 5.05 -5.97 -13.62
C VAL A 39 4.47 -7.27 -13.05
N MET A 40 3.97 -7.23 -11.81
CA MET A 40 3.37 -8.42 -11.19
C MET A 40 2.00 -8.74 -11.81
N PRO A 41 1.71 -10.02 -12.11
CA PRO A 41 0.40 -10.42 -12.57
C PRO A 41 -0.65 -10.21 -11.47
N GLY A 42 -1.82 -9.68 -11.88
CA GLY A 42 -2.92 -9.39 -10.97
C GLY A 42 -3.21 -7.90 -10.82
N GLN A 43 -2.28 -7.01 -11.17
CA GLN A 43 -2.50 -5.56 -11.09
C GLN A 43 -3.71 -5.12 -11.93
N ASP A 44 -3.84 -5.64 -13.16
CA ASP A 44 -4.99 -5.35 -14.03
C ASP A 44 -6.32 -5.84 -13.42
N SER A 45 -6.30 -6.98 -12.75
CA SER A 45 -7.49 -7.53 -12.09
C SER A 45 -7.90 -6.67 -10.89
N ILE A 46 -6.92 -6.16 -10.14
CA ILE A 46 -7.15 -5.22 -9.03
C ILE A 46 -7.78 -3.93 -9.56
N ASN A 47 -7.20 -3.36 -10.62
CA ASN A 47 -7.71 -2.13 -11.24
C ASN A 47 -9.15 -2.31 -11.71
N LYS A 48 -9.46 -3.39 -12.45
CA LYS A 48 -10.81 -3.68 -12.91
C LYS A 48 -11.81 -3.90 -11.77
N ALA A 49 -11.39 -4.58 -10.71
CA ALA A 49 -12.24 -4.78 -9.55
C ALA A 49 -12.54 -3.46 -8.82
N LEU A 50 -11.53 -2.59 -8.70
CA LEU A 50 -11.69 -1.27 -8.10
C LEU A 50 -12.57 -0.36 -8.97
N GLU A 51 -12.36 -0.34 -10.29
CA GLU A 51 -13.21 0.38 -11.24
C GLU A 51 -14.67 -0.06 -11.16
N GLY A 52 -14.92 -1.38 -11.12
CA GLY A 52 -16.27 -1.91 -10.96
C GLY A 52 -16.92 -1.50 -9.62
N PHE A 53 -16.13 -1.47 -8.55
CA PHE A 53 -16.59 -1.02 -7.24
C PHE A 53 -16.95 0.47 -7.26
N ILE A 54 -16.10 1.32 -7.83
CA ILE A 54 -16.35 2.76 -7.98
C ILE A 54 -17.60 3.00 -8.82
N ALA A 55 -17.73 2.33 -9.97
CA ALA A 55 -18.92 2.45 -10.82
C ALA A 55 -20.22 2.08 -10.09
N GLY A 56 -20.17 1.10 -9.19
CA GLY A 56 -21.31 0.76 -8.33
C GLY A 56 -21.71 1.89 -7.36
N LEU A 57 -20.73 2.55 -6.75
CA LEU A 57 -20.96 3.71 -5.88
C LEU A 57 -21.49 4.92 -6.66
N GLU A 58 -20.92 5.19 -7.84
CA GLU A 58 -21.39 6.26 -8.73
C GLU A 58 -22.84 6.07 -9.19
N ALA A 59 -23.21 4.83 -9.54
CA ALA A 59 -24.60 4.51 -9.88
C ALA A 59 -25.56 4.78 -8.72
N GLN A 60 -25.13 4.54 -7.49
CA GLN A 60 -25.93 4.83 -6.30
C GLN A 60 -26.07 6.33 -6.05
N VAL A 61 -25.00 7.11 -6.22
CA VAL A 61 -25.06 8.58 -6.18
C VAL A 61 -26.03 9.11 -7.24
N GLN A 62 -25.96 8.60 -8.47
CA GLN A 62 -26.86 8.99 -9.56
C GLN A 62 -28.32 8.67 -9.25
N ALA A 63 -28.59 7.52 -8.63
CA ALA A 63 -29.96 7.15 -8.22
C ALA A 63 -30.49 8.12 -7.14
N MET A 64 -29.67 8.46 -6.14
CA MET A 64 -30.04 9.43 -5.11
C MET A 64 -30.25 10.83 -5.69
N GLN A 65 -29.43 11.24 -6.67
CA GLN A 65 -29.60 12.51 -7.36
C GLN A 65 -30.92 12.56 -8.12
N SER A 66 -31.28 11.51 -8.85
CA SER A 66 -32.53 11.42 -9.58
C SER A 66 -33.75 11.42 -8.63
N GLU A 67 -33.62 10.76 -7.47
CA GLU A 67 -34.65 10.83 -6.41
C GLU A 67 -34.83 12.26 -5.90
N LEU A 68 -33.72 12.96 -5.64
CA LEU A 68 -33.74 14.32 -5.17
C LEU A 68 -34.41 15.28 -6.17
N GLU A 69 -34.06 15.16 -7.46
CA GLU A 69 -34.67 15.93 -8.54
C GLU A 69 -36.20 15.68 -8.63
N SER A 70 -36.60 14.41 -8.53
CA SER A 70 -38.03 14.04 -8.53
C SER A 70 -38.78 14.66 -7.34
N LYS A 71 -38.20 14.60 -6.13
CA LYS A 71 -38.80 15.20 -4.94
C LYS A 71 -38.91 16.73 -5.06
N TYR A 72 -37.88 17.37 -5.62
CA TYR A 72 -37.94 18.82 -5.89
C TYR A 72 -39.00 19.18 -6.92
N ALA A 73 -39.11 18.44 -8.02
CA ALA A 73 -40.11 18.66 -9.05
C ALA A 73 -41.56 18.50 -8.49
N ASP A 74 -41.78 17.44 -7.70
CA ASP A 74 -43.07 17.21 -7.02
C ASP A 74 -43.41 18.35 -6.04
N TYR A 75 -42.45 18.78 -5.24
CA TYR A 75 -42.59 19.87 -4.31
C TYR A 75 -42.95 21.19 -5.02
N GLN A 76 -42.18 21.56 -6.05
CA GLN A 76 -42.39 22.81 -6.80
C GLN A 76 -43.72 22.81 -7.56
N GLY A 77 -44.08 21.67 -8.19
CA GLY A 77 -45.30 21.56 -8.97
C GLY A 77 -46.59 21.64 -8.14
N ASN A 78 -46.53 21.19 -6.89
CA ASN A 78 -47.70 21.07 -6.04
C ASN A 78 -47.73 22.04 -4.85
N GLN A 79 -46.66 22.83 -4.62
CA GLN A 79 -46.51 23.71 -3.44
C GLN A 79 -47.73 24.58 -3.17
N ALA A 80 -48.37 25.14 -4.20
CA ALA A 80 -49.48 26.04 -4.06
C ALA A 80 -50.77 25.36 -3.54
N THR A 81 -50.87 24.03 -3.69
CA THR A 81 -52.06 23.24 -3.31
C THR A 81 -51.85 22.38 -2.07
N MET A 82 -50.60 22.29 -1.58
CA MET A 82 -50.26 21.53 -0.39
C MET A 82 -50.75 22.21 0.88
N SER A 83 -51.23 21.39 1.83
CA SER A 83 -51.42 21.88 3.20
C SER A 83 -50.05 22.15 3.85
N GLU A 84 -50.03 23.01 4.87
CA GLU A 84 -48.81 23.37 5.61
C GLU A 84 -48.07 22.13 6.13
N ILE A 85 -48.80 21.15 6.66
CA ILE A 85 -48.18 19.89 7.17
C ILE A 85 -47.50 19.10 6.05
N ILE A 86 -48.16 18.97 4.89
CA ILE A 86 -47.58 18.28 3.73
C ILE A 86 -46.36 19.00 3.21
N ARG A 87 -46.41 20.32 3.13
CA ARG A 87 -45.29 21.14 2.68
C ARG A 87 -44.05 20.94 3.57
N GLN A 88 -44.23 21.06 4.89
CA GLN A 88 -43.16 20.83 5.86
C GLN A 88 -42.60 19.41 5.80
N THR A 89 -43.45 18.41 5.57
CA THR A 89 -43.00 17.02 5.40
C THR A 89 -42.15 16.84 4.17
N LYS A 90 -42.57 17.41 3.04
CA LYS A 90 -41.79 17.34 1.76
C LYS A 90 -40.45 18.08 1.86
N GLU A 91 -40.44 19.26 2.48
CA GLU A 91 -39.20 20.02 2.73
C GLU A 91 -38.23 19.18 3.58
N LYS A 92 -38.74 18.55 4.64
CA LYS A 92 -37.93 17.68 5.49
C LYS A 92 -37.37 16.47 4.71
N GLU A 93 -38.21 15.79 3.90
CA GLU A 93 -37.74 14.67 3.08
C GLU A 93 -36.61 15.06 2.12
N ILE A 94 -36.68 16.25 1.51
CA ILE A 94 -35.66 16.79 0.63
C ILE A 94 -34.35 17.04 1.43
N MET A 95 -34.45 17.70 2.57
CA MET A 95 -33.29 17.96 3.42
C MET A 95 -32.65 16.66 3.94
N ASP A 96 -33.45 15.70 4.37
CA ASP A 96 -32.97 14.40 4.84
C ASP A 96 -32.25 13.63 3.72
N LEU A 97 -32.75 13.71 2.48
CA LEU A 97 -32.10 13.08 1.33
C LEU A 97 -30.77 13.77 1.00
N GLN A 98 -30.72 15.09 1.03
CA GLN A 98 -29.47 15.84 0.82
C GLN A 98 -28.41 15.46 1.87
N GLN A 99 -28.80 15.39 3.13
CA GLN A 99 -27.90 14.98 4.21
C GLN A 99 -27.43 13.53 4.03
N ARG A 100 -28.32 12.62 3.61
CA ARG A 100 -27.92 11.23 3.29
C ARG A 100 -26.95 11.16 2.12
N MET A 101 -27.13 11.97 1.08
CA MET A 101 -26.20 12.04 -0.05
C MET A 101 -24.81 12.53 0.37
N GLU A 102 -24.75 13.56 1.22
CA GLU A 102 -23.48 14.03 1.75
C GLU A 102 -22.75 12.97 2.58
N ALA A 103 -23.48 12.33 3.50
CA ALA A 103 -22.93 11.24 4.31
C ALA A 103 -22.48 10.06 3.43
N PHE A 104 -23.26 9.71 2.40
CA PHE A 104 -22.91 8.66 1.46
C PHE A 104 -21.61 8.99 0.70
N ASN A 105 -21.45 10.22 0.21
CA ASN A 105 -20.24 10.64 -0.51
C ASN A 105 -18.98 10.54 0.38
N GLN A 106 -19.08 10.93 1.64
CA GLN A 106 -17.98 10.79 2.60
C GLN A 106 -17.65 9.31 2.86
N GLN A 107 -18.69 8.50 3.08
CA GLN A 107 -18.53 7.07 3.29
C GLN A 107 -17.95 6.37 2.06
N ALA A 108 -18.41 6.72 0.86
CA ALA A 108 -17.93 6.14 -0.39
C ALA A 108 -16.43 6.37 -0.61
N GLN A 109 -15.93 7.58 -0.30
CA GLN A 109 -14.50 7.85 -0.38
C GLN A 109 -13.69 6.94 0.55
N TYR A 110 -14.15 6.75 1.78
CA TYR A 110 -13.52 5.84 2.73
C TYR A 110 -13.56 4.38 2.25
N GLU A 111 -14.68 3.94 1.71
CA GLU A 111 -14.84 2.58 1.20
C GLU A 111 -13.96 2.30 -0.03
N VAL A 112 -13.78 3.29 -0.93
CA VAL A 112 -12.85 3.16 -2.06
C VAL A 112 -11.42 2.96 -1.57
N GLN A 113 -10.98 3.73 -0.57
CA GLN A 113 -9.64 3.58 0.01
C GLN A 113 -9.46 2.19 0.65
N ASN A 114 -10.44 1.75 1.44
CA ASN A 114 -10.40 0.43 2.06
C ASN A 114 -10.40 -0.69 1.01
N LYS A 115 -11.23 -0.56 -0.03
CA LYS A 115 -11.28 -1.53 -1.13
C LYS A 115 -9.97 -1.63 -1.88
N GLN A 116 -9.32 -0.51 -2.12
CA GLN A 116 -7.99 -0.49 -2.74
C GLN A 116 -6.95 -1.23 -1.88
N VAL A 117 -6.95 -0.98 -0.56
CA VAL A 117 -6.06 -1.69 0.38
C VAL A 117 -6.35 -3.20 0.37
N GLU A 118 -7.63 -3.58 0.51
CA GLU A 118 -8.08 -4.98 0.51
C GLU A 118 -7.63 -5.71 -0.77
N LEU A 119 -7.87 -5.12 -1.93
CA LEU A 119 -7.52 -5.70 -3.22
C LEU A 119 -6.00 -5.79 -3.43
N SER A 120 -5.25 -4.83 -2.91
CA SER A 120 -3.78 -4.78 -3.09
C SER A 120 -3.04 -5.69 -2.09
N GLU A 121 -3.63 -5.99 -0.94
CA GLU A 121 -2.97 -6.72 0.16
C GLU A 121 -2.37 -8.07 -0.28
N PRO A 122 -3.06 -8.93 -1.04
CA PRO A 122 -2.48 -10.20 -1.48
C PRO A 122 -1.26 -10.02 -2.39
N LEU A 123 -1.30 -9.00 -3.28
CA LEU A 123 -0.19 -8.70 -4.17
C LEU A 123 1.02 -8.18 -3.40
N LEU A 124 0.81 -7.27 -2.44
CA LEU A 124 1.85 -6.74 -1.56
C LEU A 124 2.49 -7.85 -0.71
N LYS A 125 1.69 -8.76 -0.14
CA LYS A 125 2.20 -9.91 0.60
C LYS A 125 3.07 -10.82 -0.28
N LYS A 126 2.64 -11.09 -1.51
CA LYS A 126 3.40 -11.90 -2.46
C LYS A 126 4.73 -11.24 -2.83
N ALA A 127 4.72 -9.94 -3.10
CA ALA A 127 5.92 -9.16 -3.39
C ALA A 127 6.92 -9.18 -2.22
N THR A 128 6.43 -8.87 -1.02
CA THR A 128 7.25 -8.85 0.20
C THR A 128 7.85 -10.21 0.50
N ALA A 129 7.07 -11.28 0.39
CA ALA A 129 7.56 -12.65 0.60
C ALA A 129 8.68 -13.03 -0.40
N ALA A 130 8.55 -12.62 -1.67
CA ALA A 130 9.58 -12.86 -2.66
C ALA A 130 10.86 -12.07 -2.37
N ILE A 131 10.73 -10.80 -1.95
CA ILE A 131 11.87 -9.97 -1.53
C ILE A 131 12.59 -10.61 -0.33
N GLU A 132 11.85 -11.04 0.69
CA GLU A 132 12.42 -11.71 1.87
C GLU A 132 13.14 -13.00 1.50
N ALA A 133 12.56 -13.81 0.62
CA ALA A 133 13.19 -15.04 0.16
C ALA A 133 14.53 -14.75 -0.56
N VAL A 134 14.54 -13.79 -1.49
CA VAL A 134 15.75 -13.38 -2.21
C VAL A 134 16.78 -12.80 -1.24
N ALA A 135 16.36 -12.00 -0.27
CA ALA A 135 17.24 -11.42 0.73
C ALA A 135 17.94 -12.50 1.56
N LYS A 136 17.18 -13.49 2.06
CA LYS A 136 17.70 -14.62 2.85
C LYS A 136 18.63 -15.51 2.03
N GLU A 137 18.23 -15.87 0.80
CA GLU A 137 19.02 -16.74 -0.09
C GLU A 137 20.36 -16.12 -0.49
N ASN A 138 20.43 -14.78 -0.57
CA ASN A 138 21.63 -14.08 -1.00
C ASN A 138 22.40 -13.40 0.14
N GLY A 139 21.98 -13.58 1.39
CA GLY A 139 22.67 -13.06 2.57
C GLY A 139 22.60 -11.54 2.71
N PHE A 140 21.55 -10.92 2.24
CA PHE A 140 21.33 -9.48 2.49
C PHE A 140 20.85 -9.26 3.94
N THR A 141 21.41 -8.24 4.57
CA THR A 141 20.99 -7.79 5.90
C THR A 141 19.81 -6.82 5.83
N TYR A 142 19.82 -5.95 4.79
CA TYR A 142 18.76 -4.98 4.55
C TYR A 142 18.46 -4.91 3.06
N ILE A 143 17.17 -4.74 2.74
CA ILE A 143 16.69 -4.33 1.43
C ILE A 143 15.95 -3.00 1.60
N ILE A 144 16.40 -1.98 0.88
CA ILE A 144 15.85 -0.64 0.95
C ILE A 144 15.00 -0.39 -0.29
N ASN A 145 13.87 0.30 -0.13
CA ASN A 145 13.11 0.76 -1.28
C ASN A 145 13.91 1.81 -2.05
N GLY A 146 14.34 1.44 -3.24
CA GLY A 146 15.21 2.24 -4.11
C GLY A 146 14.48 3.22 -5.02
N ASN A 147 13.25 3.60 -4.68
CA ASN A 147 12.51 4.65 -5.38
C ASN A 147 13.29 5.96 -5.38
N GLU A 148 13.40 6.62 -6.53
CA GLU A 148 14.19 7.85 -6.73
C GLU A 148 13.70 9.02 -5.86
N GLN A 149 12.46 9.00 -5.39
CA GLN A 149 11.94 10.00 -4.45
C GLN A 149 12.49 9.83 -3.02
N ILE A 150 12.95 8.63 -2.67
CA ILE A 150 13.41 8.29 -1.32
C ILE A 150 14.93 8.16 -1.30
N LEU A 151 15.53 7.56 -2.32
CA LEU A 151 16.96 7.23 -2.39
C LEU A 151 17.66 8.08 -3.46
N LEU A 152 18.29 9.18 -3.02
CA LEU A 152 18.96 10.14 -3.90
C LEU A 152 20.22 9.57 -4.59
N TYR A 153 20.84 8.55 -4.01
CA TYR A 153 22.00 7.86 -4.56
C TYR A 153 21.95 6.37 -4.22
N LYS A 154 22.13 5.53 -5.21
CA LYS A 154 22.10 4.07 -5.09
C LYS A 154 23.28 3.46 -5.86
N SER A 155 24.30 3.00 -5.13
CA SER A 155 25.42 2.22 -5.67
C SER A 155 25.41 0.76 -5.21
N GLY A 156 24.37 0.40 -4.42
CA GLY A 156 24.19 -0.96 -3.89
C GLY A 156 23.71 -1.95 -4.95
N ILE A 157 23.49 -3.18 -4.50
CA ILE A 157 23.02 -4.26 -5.38
C ILE A 157 21.52 -4.09 -5.62
N ASP A 158 21.12 -3.94 -6.88
CA ASP A 158 19.72 -4.00 -7.28
C ASP A 158 19.26 -5.47 -7.28
N ILE A 159 18.23 -5.77 -6.48
CA ILE A 159 17.69 -7.12 -6.37
C ILE A 159 16.42 -7.34 -7.22
N LEU A 160 15.94 -6.30 -7.92
CA LEU A 160 14.72 -6.40 -8.75
C LEU A 160 14.79 -7.57 -9.75
N PRO A 161 15.91 -7.78 -10.49
CA PRO A 161 16.00 -8.93 -11.41
C PRO A 161 15.91 -10.29 -10.71
N LEU A 162 16.46 -10.39 -9.49
CA LEU A 162 16.40 -11.63 -8.70
C LEU A 162 14.97 -11.91 -8.21
N VAL A 163 14.26 -10.85 -7.77
CA VAL A 163 12.88 -10.96 -7.30
C VAL A 163 11.94 -11.27 -8.46
N LYS A 164 12.11 -10.64 -9.63
CA LYS A 164 11.37 -10.97 -10.85
C LYS A 164 11.54 -12.46 -11.20
N LYS A 165 12.76 -12.95 -11.23
CA LYS A 165 13.05 -14.38 -11.46
C LYS A 165 12.39 -15.29 -10.43
N LYS A 166 12.40 -14.90 -9.14
CA LYS A 166 11.78 -15.66 -8.05
C LYS A 166 10.25 -15.75 -8.21
N LEU A 167 9.64 -14.70 -8.76
CA LEU A 167 8.20 -14.63 -9.04
C LEU A 167 7.80 -15.30 -10.37
N GLY A 168 8.76 -15.69 -11.20
CA GLY A 168 8.52 -16.27 -12.53
C GLY A 168 8.16 -15.22 -13.59
N LEU A 169 8.68 -14.00 -13.44
CA LEU A 169 8.48 -12.85 -14.34
C LEU A 169 9.67 -12.68 -15.27
#